data_4d0fba1f5df0f658f1a31cdf97bcceaf
#
_entry.id   4d0fba1f5df0f658f1a31cdf97bcceaf
#
_cell.length_a   1.000
_cell.length_b   1.000
_cell.length_c   1.000
_cell.angle_alpha   90.00
_cell.angle_beta   90.00
_cell.angle_gamma   90.00
#
_symmetry.space_group_name_H-M   'P 1'
#
loop_
_entity.id
_entity.type
_entity.pdbx_description
1 polymer ?
#
loop_
_entity_poly.entity_id
_entity_poly.type
_entity_poly.pdbx_seq_one_letter_code
_entity_poly.pdbx_strand_id
1 'polypeptide(L)'
;MILALVLQTALCAGRVTDKAPHPMQSLPKPAYGQTYVDPAFGTKITRVTDRWDGSDIFKPMYSTMPAWNADETLLLLWSRQLGHVLFYGQPTYWPLAFLNPFHPTDIEQVLWDPSDPNVLWYPSNFSFGLEGAIHVLMKQTIKPWETKGYHDFRTPPTNCPVTWSDLLKLGSDPQWMGYDRKIIGLQCGDRKFLYSITEDKVLVVGNEATPNAPIVGPSETRVFLDGHVLDMGLRDLGALQMANPGEHASMGRDAQGHDRWNAVAFDGSPTGTLVSWDLVTKALRVIVGPSTGWPDPKSGTHLSAIATKAPGWVVVGSVGAHTGQTVLDNEIILANVDSGEVCRLAHARTKAGTDCGPKHDQCPWGYWGEIHPVISPSGKQIAFGSDWMGSDSVDTYVVDLRR
;
A
#
# COMPACT_ATOMS: atom_id res chain seq x y z
N MET A 1 12.11 24.19 7.93
CA MET A 1 12.28 23.70 6.56
C MET A 1 13.58 22.94 6.34
N ILE A 2 14.77 23.45 6.71
CA ILE A 2 16.09 22.79 6.48
C ILE A 2 16.24 21.48 7.25
N LEU A 3 15.68 21.36 8.45
CA LEU A 3 15.81 20.16 9.30
C LEU A 3 15.04 18.95 8.75
N ALA A 4 13.88 19.17 8.10
CA ALA A 4 13.10 18.10 7.48
C ALA A 4 13.79 17.54 6.22
N LEU A 5 14.43 18.40 5.42
CA LEU A 5 15.17 17.98 4.23
C LEU A 5 16.40 17.11 4.58
N VAL A 6 17.11 17.45 5.70
CA VAL A 6 18.28 16.69 6.15
C VAL A 6 17.88 15.29 6.68
N LEU A 7 16.70 15.14 7.27
CA LEU A 7 16.21 13.82 7.68
C LEU A 7 15.79 12.93 6.49
N GLN A 8 15.29 13.52 5.40
CA GLN A 8 14.85 12.79 4.22
C GLN A 8 16.00 12.14 3.45
N THR A 9 17.15 12.79 3.36
CA THR A 9 18.34 12.24 2.67
C THR A 9 18.98 11.05 3.40
N ALA A 10 18.56 10.77 4.64
CA ALA A 10 19.18 9.73 5.46
C ALA A 10 18.77 8.30 5.10
N LEU A 11 17.62 8.06 4.42
CA LEU A 11 17.15 6.69 4.17
C LEU A 11 18.00 5.93 3.16
N CYS A 12 18.52 6.60 2.13
CA CYS A 12 19.43 6.01 1.14
C CYS A 12 20.92 6.10 1.53
N ALA A 13 21.29 6.79 2.62
CA ALA A 13 22.68 6.98 2.99
C ALA A 13 23.41 5.64 3.19
N GLY A 14 24.53 5.45 2.46
CA GLY A 14 25.33 4.23 2.50
C GLY A 14 24.67 2.99 1.87
N ARG A 15 23.66 3.18 1.04
CA ARG A 15 23.00 2.15 0.26
C ARG A 15 23.48 2.16 -1.19
N VAL A 16 23.17 1.10 -1.93
CA VAL A 16 23.49 0.99 -3.36
C VAL A 16 22.59 1.95 -4.14
N THR A 17 23.21 2.87 -4.91
CA THR A 17 22.51 3.88 -5.72
C THR A 17 22.93 3.84 -7.19
N ASP A 18 23.89 2.96 -7.53
CA ASP A 18 24.33 2.79 -8.91
C ASP A 18 23.29 2.07 -9.78
N LYS A 19 23.48 2.13 -11.09
CA LYS A 19 22.64 1.50 -12.11
C LYS A 19 23.30 0.29 -12.76
N ALA A 20 24.31 -0.29 -12.09
CA ALA A 20 24.94 -1.52 -12.55
C ALA A 20 24.08 -2.75 -12.16
N PRO A 21 24.14 -3.86 -12.92
CA PRO A 21 23.55 -5.11 -12.49
C PRO A 21 24.20 -5.60 -11.20
N HIS A 22 23.39 -6.03 -10.25
CA HIS A 22 23.79 -6.73 -9.03
C HIS A 22 23.10 -8.10 -8.99
N PRO A 23 23.66 -9.12 -9.63
CA PRO A 23 23.00 -10.41 -9.83
C PRO A 23 22.56 -11.06 -8.51
N MET A 24 21.31 -11.54 -8.49
CA MET A 24 20.75 -12.26 -7.36
C MET A 24 21.46 -13.59 -7.17
N GLN A 25 22.02 -13.80 -5.99
CA GLN A 25 22.60 -15.08 -5.59
C GLN A 25 21.51 -16.00 -5.07
N SER A 26 21.61 -17.30 -5.37
CA SER A 26 20.71 -18.28 -4.76
C SER A 26 21.00 -18.40 -3.27
N LEU A 27 19.96 -18.33 -2.45
CA LEU A 27 20.01 -18.50 -1.00
C LEU A 27 18.95 -19.48 -0.53
N PRO A 28 19.22 -20.30 0.48
CA PRO A 28 18.19 -21.12 1.10
C PRO A 28 17.15 -20.19 1.74
N LYS A 29 15.87 -20.64 1.73
CA LYS A 29 14.80 -19.92 2.41
C LYS A 29 15.13 -19.81 3.91
N PRO A 30 15.17 -18.61 4.50
CA PRO A 30 15.48 -18.45 5.91
C PRO A 30 14.38 -19.08 6.78
N ALA A 31 14.74 -19.55 7.96
CA ALA A 31 13.76 -20.00 8.94
C ALA A 31 12.91 -18.82 9.44
N TYR A 32 11.72 -19.12 10.00
CA TYR A 32 10.90 -18.12 10.67
C TYR A 32 11.69 -17.35 11.75
N GLY A 33 11.56 -16.03 11.74
CA GLY A 33 12.29 -15.13 12.63
C GLY A 33 13.77 -14.95 12.29
N GLN A 34 14.29 -15.68 11.31
CA GLN A 34 15.68 -15.53 10.91
C GLN A 34 15.90 -14.26 10.09
N THR A 35 16.94 -13.51 10.47
CA THR A 35 17.46 -12.38 9.71
C THR A 35 18.64 -12.81 8.85
N TYR A 36 18.65 -12.38 7.60
CA TYR A 36 19.80 -12.50 6.71
C TYR A 36 20.20 -11.13 6.15
N VAL A 37 21.35 -11.07 5.55
CA VAL A 37 21.84 -9.88 4.83
C VAL A 37 21.77 -10.18 3.35
N ASP A 38 21.10 -9.32 2.56
CA ASP A 38 21.12 -9.46 1.10
C ASP A 38 22.54 -9.28 0.59
N PRO A 39 23.13 -10.28 -0.09
CA PRO A 39 24.54 -10.24 -0.48
C PRO A 39 24.87 -9.20 -1.56
N ALA A 40 23.85 -8.75 -2.32
CA ALA A 40 24.01 -7.75 -3.36
C ALA A 40 23.90 -6.32 -2.81
N PHE A 41 23.04 -6.10 -1.82
CA PHE A 41 22.68 -4.77 -1.34
C PHE A 41 23.08 -4.50 0.11
N GLY A 42 23.51 -5.52 0.87
CA GLY A 42 23.99 -5.37 2.24
C GLY A 42 22.89 -5.02 3.26
N THR A 43 21.62 -5.17 2.90
CA THR A 43 20.48 -4.83 3.75
C THR A 43 20.03 -6.02 4.58
N LYS A 44 19.65 -5.78 5.84
CA LYS A 44 19.10 -6.80 6.75
C LYS A 44 17.64 -7.07 6.41
N ILE A 45 17.28 -8.34 6.31
CA ILE A 45 15.95 -8.80 5.98
C ILE A 45 15.55 -9.94 6.92
N THR A 46 14.38 -9.84 7.51
CA THR A 46 13.87 -10.86 8.45
C THR A 46 12.62 -11.52 7.86
N ARG A 47 12.57 -12.87 7.85
CA ARG A 47 11.31 -13.60 7.56
C ARG A 47 10.42 -13.55 8.78
N VAL A 48 9.21 -12.99 8.64
CA VAL A 48 8.30 -12.70 9.77
C VAL A 48 7.06 -13.58 9.81
N THR A 49 6.87 -14.44 8.81
CA THR A 49 5.77 -15.42 8.81
C THR A 49 6.25 -16.81 8.43
N ASP A 50 5.40 -17.80 8.69
CA ASP A 50 5.59 -19.21 8.32
C ASP A 50 4.24 -19.85 8.01
N ARG A 51 4.24 -21.08 7.61
CA ARG A 51 3.04 -21.91 7.40
C ARG A 51 2.46 -22.35 8.74
N TRP A 52 1.61 -21.50 9.32
CA TRP A 52 0.86 -21.86 10.54
C TRP A 52 -0.53 -22.36 10.16
N ASP A 53 -0.97 -23.44 10.81
CA ASP A 53 -2.29 -24.04 10.62
C ASP A 53 -2.62 -24.35 9.13
N GLY A 54 -1.60 -24.72 8.36
CA GLY A 54 -1.75 -25.01 6.93
C GLY A 54 -1.84 -23.77 6.03
N SER A 55 -1.67 -22.57 6.58
CA SER A 55 -1.62 -21.34 5.78
C SER A 55 -0.41 -21.36 4.84
N ASP A 56 -0.69 -21.18 3.57
CA ASP A 56 0.32 -21.17 2.51
C ASP A 56 0.61 -19.75 1.98
N ILE A 57 -0.21 -18.77 2.36
CA ILE A 57 -0.04 -17.36 2.03
C ILE A 57 -0.16 -16.52 3.29
N PHE A 58 0.91 -15.76 3.58
CA PHE A 58 0.95 -14.71 4.58
C PHE A 58 1.68 -13.51 4.01
N LYS A 59 0.98 -12.40 3.76
CA LYS A 59 1.56 -11.22 3.12
C LYS A 59 0.89 -9.93 3.58
N PRO A 60 1.48 -8.74 3.33
CA PRO A 60 0.74 -7.49 3.35
C PRO A 60 -0.46 -7.59 2.42
N MET A 61 -1.59 -7.03 2.80
CA MET A 61 -2.84 -7.13 2.03
C MET A 61 -2.67 -6.54 0.63
N TYR A 62 -2.20 -5.30 0.57
CA TYR A 62 -1.87 -4.60 -0.67
C TYR A 62 -0.86 -3.47 -0.40
N SER A 63 -0.18 -2.98 -1.42
CA SER A 63 0.88 -1.97 -1.27
C SER A 63 0.39 -0.62 -0.74
N THR A 64 -0.87 -0.27 -0.99
CA THR A 64 -1.49 0.98 -0.55
C THR A 64 -2.10 0.88 0.84
N MET A 65 -2.14 -0.34 1.41
CA MET A 65 -2.69 -0.58 2.74
C MET A 65 -1.58 -0.57 3.79
N PRO A 66 -1.69 0.22 4.86
CA PRO A 66 -0.65 0.27 5.88
C PRO A 66 -0.58 -1.06 6.62
N ALA A 67 0.57 -1.72 6.53
CA ALA A 67 0.81 -2.91 7.31
C ALA A 67 1.10 -2.58 8.78
N TRP A 68 1.78 -1.46 9.06
CA TRP A 68 2.06 -1.02 10.43
C TRP A 68 1.05 -0.02 10.96
N ASN A 69 0.81 -0.10 12.28
CA ASN A 69 0.12 0.95 13.02
C ASN A 69 1.00 2.23 13.13
N ALA A 70 0.42 3.31 13.66
CA ALA A 70 1.03 4.63 13.68
C ALA A 70 2.38 4.72 14.42
N ASP A 71 2.65 3.85 15.40
CA ASP A 71 3.91 3.81 16.17
C ASP A 71 4.83 2.64 15.81
N GLU A 72 4.46 1.83 14.80
CA GLU A 72 5.20 0.67 14.30
C GLU A 72 5.38 -0.47 15.32
N THR A 73 4.57 -0.48 16.37
CA THR A 73 4.58 -1.54 17.39
C THR A 73 3.77 -2.78 16.98
N LEU A 74 2.85 -2.64 16.02
CA LEU A 74 2.02 -3.70 15.49
C LEU A 74 2.11 -3.77 13.97
N LEU A 75 1.99 -5.00 13.45
CA LEU A 75 1.98 -5.31 12.03
C LEU A 75 0.71 -6.11 11.71
N LEU A 76 -0.08 -5.65 10.74
CA LEU A 76 -1.26 -6.35 10.24
C LEU A 76 -0.93 -7.02 8.91
N LEU A 77 -1.11 -8.33 8.86
CA LEU A 77 -0.92 -9.15 7.67
C LEU A 77 -2.19 -9.93 7.36
N TRP A 78 -2.31 -10.41 6.15
CA TRP A 78 -3.41 -11.27 5.72
C TRP A 78 -2.91 -12.66 5.36
N SER A 79 -3.68 -13.65 5.79
CA SER A 79 -3.51 -15.05 5.43
C SER A 79 -4.74 -15.56 4.70
N ARG A 80 -4.54 -16.35 3.66
CA ARG A 80 -5.66 -16.95 2.90
C ARG A 80 -6.55 -17.85 3.77
N GLN A 81 -5.98 -18.56 4.74
CA GLN A 81 -6.71 -19.48 5.63
C GLN A 81 -7.20 -18.81 6.91
N LEU A 82 -6.42 -17.87 7.45
CA LEU A 82 -6.67 -17.32 8.79
C LEU A 82 -7.29 -15.91 8.75
N GLY A 83 -7.39 -15.29 7.57
CA GLY A 83 -7.82 -13.91 7.44
C GLY A 83 -6.76 -12.92 7.95
N HIS A 84 -7.20 -11.85 8.57
CA HIS A 84 -6.31 -10.81 9.10
C HIS A 84 -5.69 -11.24 10.44
N VAL A 85 -4.38 -11.10 10.54
CA VAL A 85 -3.61 -11.48 11.72
C VAL A 85 -2.72 -10.32 12.16
N LEU A 86 -2.79 -10.01 13.44
CA LEU A 86 -1.91 -9.04 14.07
C LEU A 86 -0.65 -9.71 14.58
N PHE A 87 0.46 -9.04 14.35
CA PHE A 87 1.77 -9.39 14.87
C PHE A 87 2.30 -8.23 15.72
N TYR A 88 3.15 -8.53 16.67
CA TYR A 88 4.02 -7.51 17.22
C TYR A 88 4.97 -7.01 16.13
N GLY A 89 5.35 -5.74 16.19
CA GLY A 89 6.45 -5.19 15.41
C GLY A 89 7.80 -5.71 15.91
N GLN A 90 8.87 -5.05 15.47
CA GLN A 90 10.21 -5.42 15.96
C GLN A 90 10.32 -5.35 17.49
N PRO A 91 11.19 -6.18 18.05
CA PRO A 91 12.15 -7.08 17.38
C PRO A 91 11.59 -8.49 17.12
N THR A 92 10.42 -8.82 17.63
CA THR A 92 10.01 -10.22 17.74
C THR A 92 9.17 -10.73 16.57
N TYR A 93 8.32 -9.90 15.98
CA TYR A 93 7.33 -10.30 14.96
C TYR A 93 6.50 -11.54 15.33
N TRP A 94 6.18 -11.69 16.62
CA TRP A 94 5.34 -12.80 17.09
C TRP A 94 3.87 -12.52 16.77
N PRO A 95 3.08 -13.53 16.39
CA PRO A 95 1.66 -13.35 16.23
C PRO A 95 1.03 -12.94 17.57
N LEU A 96 0.17 -11.91 17.51
CA LEU A 96 -0.53 -11.38 18.67
C LEU A 96 -1.96 -11.91 18.73
N ALA A 97 -2.71 -11.79 17.62
CA ALA A 97 -4.11 -12.13 17.58
C ALA A 97 -4.61 -12.35 16.14
N PHE A 98 -5.58 -13.23 16.00
CA PHE A 98 -6.42 -13.36 14.82
C PHE A 98 -7.60 -12.40 14.95
N LEU A 99 -7.86 -11.58 13.94
CA LEU A 99 -9.02 -10.71 13.90
C LEU A 99 -10.25 -11.54 13.50
N ASN A 100 -10.98 -12.07 14.48
CA ASN A 100 -12.18 -12.86 14.25
C ASN A 100 -13.21 -12.61 15.37
N PRO A 101 -14.47 -12.19 15.05
CA PRO A 101 -14.99 -11.91 13.71
C PRO A 101 -14.51 -10.55 13.15
N PHE A 102 -14.03 -10.54 11.91
CA PHE A 102 -13.54 -9.34 11.26
C PHE A 102 -13.92 -9.42 9.78
N HIS A 103 -14.89 -8.62 9.34
CA HIS A 103 -15.49 -8.73 8.03
C HIS A 103 -15.49 -7.38 7.29
N PRO A 104 -14.32 -6.94 6.80
CA PRO A 104 -14.28 -5.80 5.89
C PRO A 104 -14.99 -6.11 4.57
N THR A 105 -15.38 -5.08 3.85
CA THR A 105 -15.96 -5.18 2.50
C THR A 105 -15.07 -5.97 1.55
N ASP A 106 -13.77 -5.74 1.67
CA ASP A 106 -12.72 -6.46 0.97
C ASP A 106 -11.54 -6.65 1.92
N ILE A 107 -10.72 -7.69 1.67
CA ILE A 107 -9.53 -7.97 2.49
C ILE A 107 -8.55 -6.80 2.52
N GLU A 108 -8.55 -5.98 1.48
CA GLU A 108 -7.69 -4.82 1.30
C GLU A 108 -8.29 -3.51 1.85
N GLN A 109 -9.54 -3.54 2.38
CA GLN A 109 -10.22 -2.35 2.88
C GLN A 109 -10.15 -2.22 4.40
N VAL A 110 -8.95 -2.28 4.94
CA VAL A 110 -8.66 -2.14 6.37
C VAL A 110 -7.59 -1.07 6.58
N LEU A 111 -7.91 -0.06 7.37
CA LEU A 111 -7.07 1.11 7.57
C LEU A 111 -6.62 1.22 9.04
N TRP A 112 -5.32 1.29 9.29
CA TRP A 112 -4.84 1.79 10.57
C TRP A 112 -5.17 3.27 10.72
N ASP A 113 -5.55 3.66 11.93
CA ASP A 113 -5.66 5.10 12.26
C ASP A 113 -4.27 5.75 12.16
N PRO A 114 -4.12 6.88 11.44
CA PRO A 114 -2.81 7.48 11.21
C PRO A 114 -2.17 8.10 12.45
N SER A 115 -2.92 8.28 13.53
CA SER A 115 -2.47 8.91 14.78
C SER A 115 -2.68 8.05 16.03
N ASP A 116 -3.69 7.19 16.04
CA ASP A 116 -3.96 6.27 17.16
C ASP A 116 -3.46 4.85 16.82
N PRO A 117 -2.33 4.40 17.40
CA PRO A 117 -1.76 3.10 17.06
C PRO A 117 -2.63 1.91 17.50
N ASN A 118 -3.70 2.18 18.22
CA ASN A 118 -4.57 1.16 18.81
C ASN A 118 -5.87 0.94 18.03
N VAL A 119 -6.05 1.62 16.88
CA VAL A 119 -7.33 1.64 16.16
C VAL A 119 -7.18 1.23 14.71
N LEU A 120 -8.10 0.35 14.27
CA LEU A 120 -8.36 0.01 12.87
C LEU A 120 -9.74 0.50 12.46
N TRP A 121 -9.87 0.91 11.19
CA TRP A 121 -11.11 1.30 10.54
C TRP A 121 -11.36 0.43 9.32
N TYR A 122 -12.61 0.02 9.09
CA TYR A 122 -12.97 -0.73 7.90
C TYR A 122 -14.47 -0.58 7.56
N PRO A 123 -14.84 -0.48 6.28
CA PRO A 123 -16.23 -0.59 5.86
C PRO A 123 -16.68 -2.05 6.00
N SER A 124 -17.82 -2.28 6.62
CA SER A 124 -18.36 -3.62 6.84
C SER A 124 -19.45 -3.98 5.85
N ASN A 125 -19.41 -5.21 5.38
CA ASN A 125 -20.47 -5.82 4.57
C ASN A 125 -21.31 -6.84 5.32
N PHE A 126 -20.95 -7.18 6.55
CA PHE A 126 -21.54 -8.33 7.22
C PHE A 126 -22.09 -7.99 8.59
N SER A 127 -23.28 -8.51 8.88
CA SER A 127 -23.88 -8.44 10.20
C SER A 127 -23.60 -9.71 10.99
N PHE A 128 -22.49 -9.79 11.71
CA PHE A 128 -22.34 -10.82 12.74
C PHE A 128 -23.06 -10.37 14.00
N GLY A 129 -24.29 -10.89 14.20
CA GLY A 129 -25.07 -10.65 15.39
C GLY A 129 -25.63 -9.23 15.57
N LEU A 130 -25.25 -8.29 14.71
CA LEU A 130 -25.87 -6.98 14.62
C LEU A 130 -26.65 -6.96 13.29
N GLU A 131 -27.93 -7.27 13.35
CA GLU A 131 -28.79 -7.19 12.17
C GLU A 131 -28.61 -5.82 11.51
N GLY A 132 -28.03 -5.81 10.32
CA GLY A 132 -27.90 -4.63 9.49
C GLY A 132 -26.56 -3.88 9.55
N ALA A 133 -25.43 -4.49 9.83
CA ALA A 133 -24.10 -3.83 9.75
C ALA A 133 -23.58 -3.60 8.32
N ILE A 134 -24.39 -3.85 7.28
CA ILE A 134 -24.09 -3.45 5.90
C ILE A 134 -24.04 -1.91 5.83
N HIS A 135 -23.03 -1.36 5.15
CA HIS A 135 -22.80 0.08 5.00
C HIS A 135 -22.48 0.83 6.29
N VAL A 136 -21.83 0.14 7.23
CA VAL A 136 -21.34 0.74 8.46
C VAL A 136 -19.82 0.84 8.42
N LEU A 137 -19.28 2.00 8.79
CA LEU A 137 -17.87 2.11 9.14
C LEU A 137 -17.67 1.49 10.53
N MET A 138 -16.81 0.50 10.60
CA MET A 138 -16.48 -0.19 11.84
C MET A 138 -15.21 0.38 12.45
N LYS A 139 -15.17 0.42 13.77
CA LYS A 139 -13.99 0.72 14.57
C LYS A 139 -13.60 -0.53 15.34
N GLN A 140 -12.35 -0.97 15.17
CA GLN A 140 -11.72 -1.99 16.00
C GLN A 140 -10.66 -1.36 16.87
N THR A 141 -10.79 -1.46 18.19
CA THR A 141 -9.70 -1.16 19.13
C THR A 141 -8.96 -2.43 19.50
N ILE A 142 -7.65 -2.33 19.71
CA ILE A 142 -6.79 -3.47 20.06
C ILE A 142 -6.65 -3.59 21.58
N LYS A 143 -6.58 -2.46 22.27
CA LYS A 143 -6.48 -2.40 23.75
C LYS A 143 -7.39 -1.30 24.30
N PRO A 144 -8.55 -1.60 24.94
CA PRO A 144 -9.14 -2.93 25.05
C PRO A 144 -9.60 -3.48 23.70
N TRP A 145 -9.72 -4.81 23.60
CA TRP A 145 -10.22 -5.45 22.40
C TRP A 145 -11.72 -5.21 22.27
N GLU A 146 -12.11 -4.38 21.31
CA GLU A 146 -13.51 -4.01 21.09
C GLU A 146 -13.76 -3.74 19.61
N THR A 147 -14.85 -4.31 19.08
CA THR A 147 -15.35 -4.03 17.72
C THR A 147 -16.72 -3.38 17.85
N LYS A 148 -16.92 -2.23 17.20
CA LYS A 148 -18.22 -1.55 17.18
C LYS A 148 -18.49 -0.83 15.89
N GLY A 149 -19.78 -0.71 15.54
CA GLY A 149 -20.23 0.22 14.49
C GLY A 149 -19.93 1.65 14.91
N TYR A 150 -19.37 2.44 14.00
CA TYR A 150 -19.02 3.82 14.23
C TYR A 150 -20.00 4.77 13.54
N HIS A 151 -20.22 4.59 12.22
CA HIS A 151 -21.15 5.40 11.46
C HIS A 151 -21.96 4.54 10.49
N ASP A 152 -23.28 4.80 10.40
CA ASP A 152 -24.23 4.09 9.53
C ASP A 152 -24.60 4.96 8.34
N PHE A 153 -24.09 4.64 7.16
CA PHE A 153 -24.32 5.38 5.93
C PHE A 153 -25.66 5.10 5.24
N ARG A 154 -26.50 4.25 5.80
CA ARG A 154 -27.88 4.05 5.33
C ARG A 154 -28.79 5.24 5.68
N THR A 155 -28.35 6.09 6.57
CA THR A 155 -29.07 7.30 7.01
C THR A 155 -28.70 8.53 6.15
N PRO A 156 -29.53 9.60 6.16
CA PRO A 156 -29.15 10.85 5.50
C PRO A 156 -27.81 11.41 6.03
N PRO A 157 -27.03 12.08 5.16
CA PRO A 157 -27.32 12.45 3.77
C PRO A 157 -26.97 11.40 2.73
N THR A 158 -26.30 10.33 3.08
CA THR A 158 -25.82 9.30 2.15
C THR A 158 -26.93 8.39 1.66
N ASN A 159 -27.83 7.93 2.55
CA ASN A 159 -28.91 7.00 2.22
C ASN A 159 -28.43 5.83 1.34
N CYS A 160 -27.32 5.18 1.73
CA CYS A 160 -26.80 4.04 0.99
C CYS A 160 -27.87 2.94 0.82
N PRO A 161 -28.11 2.46 -0.41
CA PRO A 161 -29.15 1.46 -0.66
C PRO A 161 -28.73 0.12 -0.06
N VAL A 162 -29.65 -0.57 0.61
CA VAL A 162 -29.39 -1.88 1.24
C VAL A 162 -29.49 -2.97 0.16
N THR A 163 -28.52 -3.02 -0.72
CA THR A 163 -28.41 -4.05 -1.76
C THR A 163 -27.02 -4.66 -1.75
N TRP A 164 -26.91 -5.93 -2.11
CA TRP A 164 -25.61 -6.62 -2.18
C TRP A 164 -24.74 -6.13 -3.35
N SER A 165 -25.32 -5.45 -4.33
CA SER A 165 -24.59 -4.87 -5.46
C SER A 165 -23.91 -3.55 -5.13
N ASP A 166 -24.42 -2.85 -4.09
CA ASP A 166 -24.04 -1.46 -3.80
C ASP A 166 -23.27 -1.33 -2.49
N LEU A 167 -22.35 -2.25 -2.27
CA LEU A 167 -21.57 -2.31 -1.04
C LEU A 167 -20.82 -1.01 -0.75
N LEU A 168 -20.73 -0.66 0.53
CA LEU A 168 -19.87 0.43 0.99
C LEU A 168 -18.41 0.03 0.75
N LYS A 169 -17.69 0.82 -0.02
CA LYS A 169 -16.30 0.53 -0.36
C LYS A 169 -15.45 1.78 -0.52
N LEU A 170 -14.16 1.62 -0.34
CA LEU A 170 -13.11 2.49 -0.86
C LEU A 170 -12.93 2.24 -2.37
N GLY A 171 -12.05 2.98 -3.04
CA GLY A 171 -11.76 2.78 -4.46
C GLY A 171 -11.29 1.37 -4.82
N SER A 172 -11.13 1.09 -6.11
CA SER A 172 -10.67 -0.20 -6.63
C SER A 172 -9.26 -0.57 -6.18
N ASP A 173 -8.39 0.44 -6.02
CA ASP A 173 -7.09 0.31 -5.35
C ASP A 173 -7.18 1.11 -4.06
N PRO A 174 -7.52 0.46 -2.93
CA PRO A 174 -7.77 1.15 -1.68
C PRO A 174 -6.60 2.05 -1.32
N GLN A 175 -6.91 3.32 -1.06
CA GLN A 175 -5.91 4.30 -0.68
C GLN A 175 -6.11 4.74 0.76
N TRP A 176 -5.05 5.25 1.34
CA TRP A 176 -5.01 5.75 2.70
C TRP A 176 -5.97 6.92 2.91
N MET A 177 -6.25 7.24 4.14
CA MET A 177 -7.07 8.40 4.52
C MET A 177 -6.23 9.67 4.68
N GLY A 178 -6.89 10.82 4.71
CA GLY A 178 -6.30 12.07 5.15
C GLY A 178 -5.78 12.00 6.59
N TYR A 179 -4.77 12.80 6.95
CA TYR A 179 -4.06 12.60 8.22
C TYR A 179 -4.65 13.39 9.38
N ASP A 180 -5.16 14.59 9.15
CA ASP A 180 -5.56 15.50 10.24
C ASP A 180 -7.00 15.23 10.71
N ARG A 181 -7.96 15.31 9.80
CA ARG A 181 -9.39 15.06 10.07
C ARG A 181 -9.79 13.62 9.76
N LYS A 182 -8.86 12.80 9.32
CA LYS A 182 -9.06 11.40 8.93
C LYS A 182 -10.19 11.28 7.92
N ILE A 183 -10.11 12.09 6.87
CA ILE A 183 -11.11 12.08 5.82
C ILE A 183 -10.87 10.88 4.91
N ILE A 184 -11.92 10.11 4.68
CA ILE A 184 -11.92 8.99 3.74
C ILE A 184 -12.93 9.25 2.62
N GLY A 185 -12.58 8.79 1.43
CA GLY A 185 -13.48 8.76 0.29
C GLY A 185 -14.18 7.41 0.21
N LEU A 186 -15.49 7.41 0.08
CA LEU A 186 -16.33 6.23 0.09
C LEU A 186 -17.31 6.24 -1.06
N GLN A 187 -17.81 5.06 -1.41
CA GLN A 187 -18.84 4.84 -2.40
C GLN A 187 -19.84 3.80 -1.92
N CYS A 188 -21.14 4.02 -2.22
CA CYS A 188 -22.17 3.01 -2.18
C CYS A 188 -23.10 3.18 -3.40
N GLY A 189 -23.14 2.19 -4.28
CA GLY A 189 -23.76 2.35 -5.60
C GLY A 189 -23.15 3.54 -6.35
N ASP A 190 -24.00 4.39 -6.91
CA ASP A 190 -23.57 5.60 -7.65
C ASP A 190 -23.22 6.78 -6.72
N ARG A 191 -23.45 6.66 -5.42
CA ARG A 191 -23.17 7.72 -4.46
C ARG A 191 -21.72 7.71 -4.03
N LYS A 192 -21.06 8.83 -4.22
CA LYS A 192 -19.69 9.07 -3.80
C LYS A 192 -19.68 10.16 -2.75
N PHE A 193 -18.91 9.98 -1.69
CA PHE A 193 -18.91 10.95 -0.62
C PHE A 193 -17.59 10.98 0.13
N LEU A 194 -17.34 12.09 0.80
CA LEU A 194 -16.23 12.26 1.73
C LEU A 194 -16.79 12.24 3.16
N TYR A 195 -16.12 11.49 4.01
CA TYR A 195 -16.49 11.36 5.41
C TYR A 195 -15.30 11.66 6.32
N SER A 196 -15.49 12.56 7.29
CA SER A 196 -14.52 12.85 8.34
C SER A 196 -14.78 11.95 9.54
N ILE A 197 -13.83 11.08 9.85
CA ILE A 197 -13.89 10.21 11.04
C ILE A 197 -13.80 11.06 12.32
N THR A 198 -12.92 12.06 12.33
CA THR A 198 -12.72 12.92 13.50
C THR A 198 -13.97 13.73 13.89
N GLU A 199 -14.72 14.19 12.86
CA GLU A 199 -15.94 14.98 13.08
C GLU A 199 -17.22 14.12 13.14
N ASP A 200 -17.11 12.82 12.84
CA ASP A 200 -18.23 11.89 12.60
C ASP A 200 -19.27 12.51 11.65
N LYS A 201 -18.81 12.95 10.49
CA LYS A 201 -19.65 13.75 9.58
C LYS A 201 -19.36 13.46 8.11
N VAL A 202 -20.44 13.29 7.34
CA VAL A 202 -20.39 13.34 5.88
C VAL A 202 -20.19 14.80 5.45
N LEU A 203 -19.11 15.07 4.73
CA LEU A 203 -18.72 16.42 4.31
C LEU A 203 -19.41 16.84 3.03
N VAL A 204 -19.52 15.92 2.08
CA VAL A 204 -20.08 16.12 0.76
C VAL A 204 -20.58 14.80 0.18
N VAL A 205 -21.65 14.85 -0.59
CA VAL A 205 -22.17 13.73 -1.40
C VAL A 205 -22.25 14.17 -2.85
N GLY A 206 -21.65 13.39 -3.74
CA GLY A 206 -21.76 13.52 -5.19
C GLY A 206 -22.46 12.30 -5.79
N ASN A 207 -23.02 12.47 -6.98
CA ASN A 207 -23.66 11.40 -7.76
C ASN A 207 -22.98 11.33 -9.13
N GLU A 208 -21.78 10.76 -9.17
CA GLU A 208 -21.06 10.60 -10.42
C GLU A 208 -21.02 9.13 -10.82
N ALA A 209 -21.44 8.83 -12.04
CA ALA A 209 -21.46 7.48 -12.58
C ALA A 209 -20.07 6.98 -13.00
N THR A 210 -19.09 7.04 -12.09
CA THR A 210 -17.77 6.45 -12.31
C THR A 210 -17.60 5.21 -11.44
N PRO A 211 -16.78 4.21 -11.83
CA PRO A 211 -16.71 2.94 -11.11
C PRO A 211 -16.03 3.05 -9.75
N ASN A 212 -15.21 4.08 -9.51
CA ASN A 212 -14.35 4.16 -8.35
C ASN A 212 -14.83 5.16 -7.29
N ALA A 213 -14.51 4.89 -6.03
CA ALA A 213 -14.68 5.84 -4.94
C ALA A 213 -13.63 6.97 -5.04
N PRO A 214 -13.94 8.17 -4.51
CA PRO A 214 -12.97 9.25 -4.44
C PRO A 214 -11.81 8.89 -3.49
N ILE A 215 -10.58 9.23 -3.86
CA ILE A 215 -9.39 8.99 -3.06
C ILE A 215 -8.91 10.32 -2.48
N VAL A 216 -8.98 10.44 -1.16
CA VAL A 216 -8.59 11.68 -0.46
C VAL A 216 -7.08 11.73 -0.31
N GLY A 217 -6.48 12.87 -0.66
CA GLY A 217 -5.07 13.11 -0.44
C GLY A 217 -4.71 13.23 1.05
N PRO A 218 -3.49 12.84 1.44
CA PRO A 218 -3.02 12.92 2.82
C PRO A 218 -3.11 14.32 3.44
N SER A 219 -3.00 15.38 2.62
CA SER A 219 -3.12 16.77 3.07
C SER A 219 -4.56 17.27 3.27
N GLU A 220 -5.54 16.46 2.86
CA GLU A 220 -6.97 16.80 2.88
C GLU A 220 -7.32 18.08 2.09
N THR A 221 -6.55 18.37 1.04
CA THR A 221 -6.78 19.53 0.17
C THR A 221 -7.21 19.14 -1.25
N ARG A 222 -6.96 17.89 -1.63
CA ARG A 222 -7.26 17.36 -2.97
C ARG A 222 -7.85 15.96 -2.87
N VAL A 223 -8.65 15.65 -3.87
CA VAL A 223 -9.23 14.34 -4.10
C VAL A 223 -8.84 13.89 -5.51
N PHE A 224 -8.51 12.62 -5.67
CA PHE A 224 -8.31 11.98 -6.97
C PHE A 224 -9.51 11.08 -7.29
N LEU A 225 -9.99 11.15 -8.52
CA LEU A 225 -11.07 10.28 -9.02
C LEU A 225 -10.89 10.04 -10.53
N ASP A 226 -10.60 8.82 -10.92
CA ASP A 226 -10.53 8.37 -12.32
C ASP A 226 -9.71 9.29 -13.25
N GLY A 227 -8.51 9.70 -12.79
CA GLY A 227 -7.61 10.56 -13.54
C GLY A 227 -7.84 12.07 -13.34
N HIS A 228 -8.89 12.46 -12.63
CA HIS A 228 -9.21 13.85 -12.34
C HIS A 228 -8.78 14.26 -10.92
N VAL A 229 -8.35 15.48 -10.79
CA VAL A 229 -8.13 16.13 -9.48
C VAL A 229 -9.38 16.93 -9.12
N LEU A 230 -9.91 16.71 -7.92
CA LEU A 230 -11.09 17.40 -7.41
C LEU A 230 -10.71 18.19 -6.15
N ASP A 231 -11.50 19.20 -5.82
CA ASP A 231 -11.44 19.84 -4.49
C ASP A 231 -12.21 19.01 -3.44
N MET A 232 -12.16 19.43 -2.18
CA MET A 232 -12.85 18.76 -1.07
C MET A 232 -14.38 18.89 -1.15
N GLY A 233 -14.93 19.64 -2.08
CA GLY A 233 -16.34 19.69 -2.44
C GLY A 233 -16.72 18.79 -3.62
N LEU A 234 -15.80 17.91 -4.09
CA LEU A 234 -15.92 17.06 -5.26
C LEU A 234 -16.09 17.83 -6.57
N ARG A 235 -15.70 19.10 -6.61
CA ARG A 235 -15.69 19.88 -7.83
C ARG A 235 -14.41 19.58 -8.64
N ASP A 236 -14.56 19.28 -9.93
CA ASP A 236 -13.47 18.98 -10.84
C ASP A 236 -12.54 20.19 -11.03
N LEU A 237 -11.25 19.99 -10.79
CA LEU A 237 -10.18 20.93 -11.04
C LEU A 237 -9.39 20.60 -12.31
N GLY A 238 -9.77 19.52 -13.01
CA GLY A 238 -9.20 19.05 -14.29
C GLY A 238 -8.34 17.81 -14.18
N ALA A 239 -8.17 17.14 -15.32
CA ALA A 239 -7.49 15.86 -15.42
C ALA A 239 -5.96 15.97 -15.26
N LEU A 240 -5.34 14.89 -14.82
CA LEU A 240 -3.92 14.64 -14.95
C LEU A 240 -3.61 14.09 -16.35
N GLN A 241 -2.43 14.43 -16.86
CA GLN A 241 -1.95 13.91 -18.15
C GLN A 241 -1.36 12.51 -17.95
N MET A 242 -2.21 11.50 -17.89
CA MET A 242 -1.82 10.10 -17.71
C MET A 242 -2.53 9.22 -18.75
N ALA A 243 -1.84 8.18 -19.20
CA ALA A 243 -2.38 7.27 -20.21
C ALA A 243 -3.43 6.33 -19.61
N ASN A 244 -3.20 5.86 -18.38
CA ASN A 244 -4.08 4.93 -17.68
C ASN A 244 -4.22 5.34 -16.21
N PRO A 245 -5.36 5.87 -15.77
CA PRO A 245 -5.60 6.22 -14.38
C PRO A 245 -5.77 5.02 -13.45
N GLY A 246 -5.94 3.81 -14.00
CA GLY A 246 -6.06 2.56 -13.25
C GLY A 246 -4.76 1.78 -13.12
N GLU A 247 -3.59 2.37 -13.44
CA GLU A 247 -2.29 1.74 -13.18
C GLU A 247 -2.01 1.61 -11.67
N HIS A 248 -1.10 0.69 -11.32
CA HIS A 248 -0.68 0.52 -9.93
C HIS A 248 -0.19 1.85 -9.35
N ALA A 249 -0.88 2.35 -8.34
CA ALA A 249 -0.62 3.66 -7.80
C ALA A 249 -0.73 3.70 -6.27
N SER A 250 -0.11 4.71 -5.67
CA SER A 250 -0.23 5.02 -4.24
C SER A 250 -0.12 6.52 -4.02
N MET A 251 -1.06 7.05 -3.26
CA MET A 251 -1.03 8.46 -2.91
C MET A 251 -0.13 8.68 -1.69
N GLY A 252 0.70 9.69 -1.76
CA GLY A 252 1.57 10.11 -0.68
C GLY A 252 1.62 11.64 -0.59
N ARG A 253 2.47 12.15 0.30
CA ARG A 253 2.71 13.58 0.47
C ARG A 253 4.19 13.86 0.27
N ASP A 254 4.54 14.94 -0.43
CA ASP A 254 5.92 15.40 -0.57
C ASP A 254 6.39 16.23 0.64
N ALA A 255 7.66 16.65 0.61
CA ALA A 255 8.25 17.45 1.67
C ALA A 255 7.65 18.86 1.80
N GLN A 256 7.01 19.36 0.76
CA GLN A 256 6.30 20.64 0.74
C GLN A 256 4.88 20.53 1.28
N GLY A 257 4.41 19.30 1.50
CA GLY A 257 3.05 19.01 1.96
C GLY A 257 2.03 18.87 0.82
N HIS A 258 2.46 18.86 -0.44
CA HIS A 258 1.57 18.59 -1.57
C HIS A 258 1.27 17.09 -1.67
N ASP A 259 0.02 16.78 -1.99
CA ASP A 259 -0.37 15.42 -2.31
C ASP A 259 0.22 14.99 -3.65
N ARG A 260 0.76 13.79 -3.69
CA ARG A 260 1.38 13.17 -4.85
C ARG A 260 0.66 11.90 -5.24
N TRP A 261 0.23 11.81 -6.49
CA TRP A 261 -0.18 10.57 -7.10
C TRP A 261 1.04 9.89 -7.70
N ASN A 262 1.48 8.81 -7.09
CA ASN A 262 2.64 8.07 -7.52
C ASN A 262 2.17 6.79 -8.20
N ALA A 263 2.70 6.48 -9.37
CA ALA A 263 2.27 5.32 -10.14
C ALA A 263 3.43 4.67 -10.89
N VAL A 264 3.21 3.41 -11.28
CA VAL A 264 4.00 2.73 -12.29
C VAL A 264 3.30 2.94 -13.62
N ALA A 265 3.94 3.64 -14.54
CA ALA A 265 3.40 3.91 -15.87
C ALA A 265 3.94 2.88 -16.87
N PHE A 266 3.23 1.77 -17.04
CA PHE A 266 3.60 0.71 -18.00
C PHE A 266 3.26 1.07 -19.42
N ASP A 267 2.13 1.74 -19.63
CA ASP A 267 1.57 2.08 -20.93
C ASP A 267 1.60 3.58 -21.16
N GLY A 268 1.96 3.97 -22.36
CA GLY A 268 1.94 5.38 -22.77
C GLY A 268 3.21 6.15 -22.44
N SER A 269 3.14 7.47 -22.48
CA SER A 269 4.27 8.37 -22.24
C SER A 269 3.89 9.41 -21.18
N PRO A 270 4.79 9.69 -20.22
CA PRO A 270 6.10 9.05 -20.07
C PRO A 270 5.98 7.69 -19.35
N THR A 271 6.71 6.68 -19.85
CA THR A 271 6.84 5.40 -19.18
C THR A 271 7.83 5.48 -18.03
N GLY A 272 7.61 4.70 -16.97
CA GLY A 272 8.52 4.62 -15.84
C GLY A 272 8.08 3.61 -14.79
N THR A 273 9.05 3.02 -14.13
CA THR A 273 8.83 2.19 -12.94
C THR A 273 8.27 3.01 -11.77
N LEU A 274 8.55 4.31 -11.77
CA LEU A 274 7.97 5.26 -10.83
C LEU A 274 7.84 6.63 -11.47
N VAL A 275 6.61 7.11 -11.57
CA VAL A 275 6.25 8.48 -11.94
C VAL A 275 5.43 9.12 -10.82
N SER A 276 5.46 10.45 -10.71
CA SER A 276 4.79 11.20 -9.65
C SER A 276 4.13 12.46 -10.19
N TRP A 277 2.81 12.61 -9.97
CA TRP A 277 2.06 13.83 -10.25
C TRP A 277 1.82 14.63 -8.97
N ASP A 278 2.08 15.90 -9.01
CA ASP A 278 1.68 16.85 -7.97
C ASP A 278 0.19 17.20 -8.16
N LEU A 279 -0.65 16.94 -7.20
CA LEU A 279 -2.10 17.18 -7.33
C LEU A 279 -2.49 18.66 -7.24
N VAL A 280 -1.56 19.53 -6.83
CA VAL A 280 -1.80 20.98 -6.80
C VAL A 280 -1.44 21.62 -8.14
N THR A 281 -0.24 21.34 -8.64
CA THR A 281 0.28 21.93 -9.88
C THR A 281 -0.01 21.10 -11.12
N LYS A 282 -0.38 19.83 -10.95
CA LYS A 282 -0.53 18.78 -11.97
C LYS A 282 0.77 18.46 -12.71
N ALA A 283 1.90 18.92 -12.20
CA ALA A 283 3.19 18.65 -12.77
C ALA A 283 3.56 17.18 -12.60
N LEU A 284 4.05 16.58 -13.68
CA LEU A 284 4.56 15.23 -13.74
C LEU A 284 6.06 15.20 -13.59
N ARG A 285 6.57 14.22 -12.84
CA ARG A 285 7.99 13.91 -12.77
C ARG A 285 8.20 12.40 -12.92
N VAL A 286 9.11 12.00 -13.83
CA VAL A 286 9.64 10.63 -13.86
C VAL A 286 10.76 10.55 -12.83
N ILE A 287 10.64 9.60 -11.91
CA ILE A 287 11.64 9.36 -10.85
C ILE A 287 12.55 8.19 -11.26
N VAL A 288 11.94 7.07 -11.64
CA VAL A 288 12.63 5.86 -12.09
C VAL A 288 12.07 5.48 -13.46
N GLY A 289 12.89 5.53 -14.49
CA GLY A 289 12.50 5.19 -15.85
C GLY A 289 13.56 5.56 -16.88
N PRO A 290 13.32 5.27 -18.17
CA PRO A 290 14.33 5.48 -19.23
C PRO A 290 14.87 6.91 -19.31
N SER A 291 14.02 7.91 -19.13
CA SER A 291 14.42 9.33 -19.15
C SER A 291 15.35 9.74 -18.03
N THR A 292 15.38 8.97 -16.92
CA THR A 292 16.31 9.17 -15.79
C THR A 292 17.46 8.16 -15.80
N GLY A 293 17.58 7.37 -16.87
CA GLY A 293 18.64 6.39 -17.08
C GLY A 293 18.47 5.09 -16.31
N TRP A 294 17.26 4.82 -15.81
CA TRP A 294 16.87 3.53 -15.25
C TRP A 294 16.13 2.70 -16.31
N PRO A 295 16.24 1.36 -16.26
CA PRO A 295 15.37 0.52 -17.08
C PRO A 295 13.91 0.66 -16.63
N ASP A 296 13.01 0.19 -17.48
CA ASP A 296 11.59 0.12 -17.23
C ASP A 296 11.20 -1.38 -17.21
N PRO A 297 11.35 -2.06 -16.05
CA PRO A 297 10.99 -3.46 -15.96
C PRO A 297 9.48 -3.61 -16.08
N LYS A 298 9.05 -4.47 -16.99
CA LYS A 298 7.64 -4.75 -17.23
C LYS A 298 7.11 -5.71 -16.16
N SER A 299 5.83 -5.54 -15.81
CA SER A 299 4.97 -6.44 -15.02
C SER A 299 5.20 -6.56 -13.51
N GLY A 300 4.13 -6.88 -12.80
CA GLY A 300 4.11 -7.24 -11.38
C GLY A 300 4.68 -6.19 -10.43
N THR A 301 4.80 -4.96 -10.89
CA THR A 301 5.42 -3.87 -10.12
C THR A 301 4.38 -3.14 -9.30
N HIS A 302 4.53 -3.16 -7.98
CA HIS A 302 3.68 -2.46 -7.02
C HIS A 302 4.47 -1.43 -6.24
N LEU A 303 3.78 -0.42 -5.69
CA LEU A 303 4.43 0.65 -4.94
C LEU A 303 3.62 1.09 -3.72
N SER A 304 4.31 1.69 -2.74
CA SER A 304 3.72 2.25 -1.53
C SER A 304 4.34 3.60 -1.20
N ALA A 305 3.49 4.62 -1.04
CA ALA A 305 3.88 6.00 -0.74
C ALA A 305 3.34 6.50 0.62
N ILE A 306 2.95 5.57 1.51
CA ILE A 306 2.22 5.85 2.76
C ILE A 306 3.13 6.11 3.97
N ALA A 307 4.36 6.54 3.75
CA ALA A 307 5.30 6.88 4.83
C ALA A 307 4.89 8.20 5.52
N THR A 308 3.95 8.13 6.45
CA THR A 308 3.31 9.30 7.09
C THR A 308 4.29 10.24 7.79
N LYS A 309 5.42 9.71 8.29
CA LYS A 309 6.47 10.45 9.02
C LYS A 309 7.72 10.68 8.17
N ALA A 310 7.74 10.18 6.93
CA ALA A 310 8.83 10.35 5.98
C ALA A 310 8.25 10.76 4.60
N PRO A 311 7.66 11.96 4.49
CA PRO A 311 7.03 12.42 3.26
C PRO A 311 8.04 12.43 2.10
N GLY A 312 7.55 12.20 0.89
CA GLY A 312 8.36 12.12 -0.32
C GLY A 312 9.00 10.77 -0.59
N TRP A 313 9.01 9.83 0.36
CA TRP A 313 9.59 8.50 0.15
C TRP A 313 8.54 7.49 -0.35
N VAL A 314 8.93 6.77 -1.41
CA VAL A 314 8.12 5.75 -2.08
C VAL A 314 8.95 4.48 -2.21
N VAL A 315 8.39 3.34 -1.81
CA VAL A 315 8.98 2.03 -2.09
C VAL A 315 8.33 1.42 -3.31
N VAL A 316 9.12 0.78 -4.17
CA VAL A 316 8.66 0.04 -5.34
C VAL A 316 9.21 -1.38 -5.30
N GLY A 317 8.35 -2.37 -5.55
CA GLY A 317 8.74 -3.75 -5.73
C GLY A 317 8.71 -4.12 -7.21
N SER A 318 9.87 -4.18 -7.84
CA SER A 318 10.00 -4.43 -9.26
C SER A 318 10.25 -5.92 -9.51
N VAL A 319 9.34 -6.59 -10.21
CA VAL A 319 9.45 -8.03 -10.50
C VAL A 319 10.35 -8.30 -11.70
N GLY A 320 10.23 -7.51 -12.77
CA GLY A 320 11.03 -7.63 -13.97
C GLY A 320 10.87 -8.99 -14.68
N ALA A 321 11.96 -9.58 -15.10
CA ALA A 321 12.02 -10.89 -15.76
C ALA A 321 12.09 -12.08 -14.79
N HIS A 322 11.91 -11.87 -13.51
CA HIS A 322 11.97 -12.86 -12.43
C HIS A 322 13.33 -13.56 -12.24
N THR A 323 14.37 -13.07 -12.87
CA THR A 323 15.69 -13.71 -12.82
C THR A 323 16.61 -13.09 -11.79
N GLY A 324 16.39 -11.82 -11.46
CA GLY A 324 17.27 -11.04 -10.59
C GLY A 324 18.66 -10.80 -11.19
N GLN A 325 18.81 -10.86 -12.51
CA GLN A 325 20.13 -10.77 -13.18
C GLN A 325 20.40 -9.41 -13.78
N THR A 326 19.37 -8.60 -13.99
CA THR A 326 19.48 -7.28 -14.57
C THR A 326 19.07 -6.20 -13.57
N VAL A 327 19.28 -4.94 -13.91
CA VAL A 327 18.92 -3.81 -13.05
C VAL A 327 17.40 -3.75 -12.87
N LEU A 328 16.93 -3.57 -11.65
CA LEU A 328 15.51 -3.56 -11.25
C LEU A 328 14.76 -4.89 -11.50
N ASP A 329 15.47 -5.98 -11.73
CA ASP A 329 14.88 -7.30 -11.91
C ASP A 329 14.78 -8.01 -10.54
N ASN A 330 13.56 -8.26 -10.09
CA ASN A 330 13.28 -8.87 -8.78
C ASN A 330 13.81 -8.04 -7.58
N GLU A 331 13.67 -6.72 -7.67
CA GLU A 331 14.27 -5.81 -6.68
C GLU A 331 13.23 -4.99 -5.90
N ILE A 332 13.59 -4.62 -4.70
CA ILE A 332 12.92 -3.60 -3.89
C ILE A 332 13.78 -2.36 -3.88
N ILE A 333 13.19 -1.25 -4.33
CA ILE A 333 13.85 0.05 -4.38
C ILE A 333 13.11 1.07 -3.52
N LEU A 334 13.84 2.04 -3.02
CA LEU A 334 13.31 3.20 -2.31
C LEU A 334 13.67 4.45 -3.09
N ALA A 335 12.71 5.30 -3.34
CA ALA A 335 12.90 6.52 -4.12
C ALA A 335 12.29 7.73 -3.40
N ASN A 336 12.91 8.90 -3.60
CA ASN A 336 12.40 10.16 -3.08
C ASN A 336 11.86 11.02 -4.24
N VAL A 337 10.58 11.37 -4.20
CA VAL A 337 9.92 12.12 -5.28
C VAL A 337 10.35 13.57 -5.38
N ASP A 338 10.88 14.14 -4.28
CA ASP A 338 11.36 15.52 -4.23
C ASP A 338 12.76 15.67 -4.82
N SER A 339 13.69 14.84 -4.35
CA SER A 339 15.10 14.89 -4.78
C SER A 339 15.35 14.09 -6.07
N GLY A 340 14.59 13.02 -6.31
CA GLY A 340 14.88 12.03 -7.34
C GLY A 340 15.95 11.03 -6.92
N GLU A 341 16.33 11.01 -5.65
CA GLU A 341 17.24 10.01 -5.08
C GLU A 341 16.61 8.63 -5.13
N VAL A 342 17.37 7.62 -5.56
CA VAL A 342 16.95 6.23 -5.65
C VAL A 342 18.01 5.34 -5.02
N CYS A 343 17.60 4.43 -4.15
CA CYS A 343 18.47 3.38 -3.65
C CYS A 343 17.83 1.99 -3.76
N ARG A 344 18.67 1.00 -3.99
CA ARG A 344 18.32 -0.41 -4.18
C ARG A 344 18.56 -1.14 -2.88
N LEU A 345 17.56 -1.87 -2.42
CA LEU A 345 17.54 -2.37 -1.05
C LEU A 345 17.73 -3.88 -0.97
N ALA A 346 17.05 -4.62 -1.82
CA ALA A 346 17.01 -6.08 -1.72
C ALA A 346 16.56 -6.72 -3.02
N HIS A 347 16.93 -8.00 -3.21
CA HIS A 347 16.18 -8.87 -4.11
C HIS A 347 14.97 -9.44 -3.38
N ALA A 348 13.80 -9.32 -4.02
CA ALA A 348 12.56 -9.83 -3.46
C ALA A 348 12.47 -11.36 -3.45
N ARG A 349 13.23 -12.03 -4.30
CA ARG A 349 13.30 -13.49 -4.42
C ARG A 349 11.93 -14.11 -4.69
N THR A 350 11.12 -13.47 -5.50
CA THR A 350 9.84 -14.01 -5.93
C THR A 350 9.90 -14.52 -7.37
N LYS A 351 9.24 -15.65 -7.62
CA LYS A 351 9.03 -16.20 -8.95
C LYS A 351 7.61 -15.97 -9.44
N ALA A 352 6.74 -15.52 -8.54
CA ALA A 352 5.34 -15.26 -8.86
C ALA A 352 5.15 -13.87 -9.45
N GLY A 353 4.21 -13.77 -10.38
CA GLY A 353 3.82 -12.55 -11.05
C GLY A 353 2.92 -12.84 -12.24
N THR A 354 2.36 -11.81 -12.84
CA THR A 354 1.41 -11.91 -13.95
C THR A 354 2.05 -12.40 -15.26
N ASP A 355 3.37 -12.25 -15.42
CA ASP A 355 4.10 -12.60 -16.65
C ASP A 355 4.47 -14.08 -16.80
N CYS A 356 3.88 -14.95 -16.01
CA CYS A 356 4.03 -16.37 -16.17
C CYS A 356 3.37 -16.92 -17.45
N GLY A 357 2.98 -16.03 -18.36
CA GLY A 357 2.33 -16.35 -19.61
C GLY A 357 0.90 -16.89 -19.45
N PRO A 358 0.23 -17.31 -20.52
CA PRO A 358 -1.15 -17.79 -20.47
C PRO A 358 -1.33 -19.10 -19.66
N LYS A 359 -0.24 -19.66 -19.17
CA LYS A 359 -0.24 -20.84 -18.29
C LYS A 359 0.14 -20.41 -16.88
N HIS A 360 -0.84 -20.03 -16.08
CA HIS A 360 -0.71 -19.80 -14.64
C HIS A 360 -0.01 -20.95 -13.88
N ASP A 361 0.09 -22.10 -14.51
CA ASP A 361 0.68 -23.33 -13.96
C ASP A 361 2.21 -23.25 -13.74
N GLN A 362 2.88 -22.26 -14.32
CA GLN A 362 4.34 -22.09 -14.19
C GLN A 362 4.74 -21.18 -13.02
N CYS A 363 3.77 -20.41 -12.46
CA CYS A 363 3.95 -19.62 -11.26
C CYS A 363 2.96 -20.11 -10.20
N PRO A 364 3.38 -20.93 -9.25
CA PRO A 364 2.48 -21.63 -8.34
C PRO A 364 1.59 -20.70 -7.51
N TRP A 365 1.98 -19.44 -7.36
CA TRP A 365 1.27 -18.46 -6.54
C TRP A 365 0.61 -17.32 -7.34
N GLY A 366 0.97 -17.12 -8.63
CA GLY A 366 0.42 -16.05 -9.47
C GLY A 366 0.46 -14.68 -8.76
N TYR A 367 -0.65 -13.95 -8.80
CA TYR A 367 -0.83 -12.66 -8.12
C TYR A 367 -0.42 -12.68 -6.63
N TRP A 368 -0.73 -13.77 -5.90
CA TRP A 368 -0.47 -13.85 -4.47
C TRP A 368 1.03 -13.82 -4.11
N GLY A 369 1.89 -14.26 -5.03
CA GLY A 369 3.33 -14.21 -4.84
C GLY A 369 3.98 -12.91 -5.26
N GLU A 370 3.24 -11.95 -5.80
CA GLU A 370 3.77 -10.64 -6.15
C GLU A 370 4.28 -9.89 -4.91
N ILE A 371 5.25 -9.02 -5.13
CA ILE A 371 6.03 -8.41 -4.02
C ILE A 371 5.17 -7.60 -3.06
N HIS A 372 4.21 -6.82 -3.55
CA HIS A 372 3.35 -5.92 -2.77
C HIS A 372 4.09 -5.22 -1.60
N PRO A 373 5.10 -4.40 -1.88
CA PRO A 373 5.88 -3.78 -0.81
C PRO A 373 5.04 -2.72 -0.10
N VAL A 374 5.16 -2.66 1.23
CA VAL A 374 4.52 -1.64 2.06
C VAL A 374 5.59 -0.93 2.87
N ILE A 375 5.63 0.41 2.77
CA ILE A 375 6.55 1.23 3.56
C ILE A 375 5.94 1.54 4.93
N SER A 376 6.76 1.50 5.99
CA SER A 376 6.32 1.87 7.34
C SER A 376 6.15 3.39 7.50
N PRO A 377 5.42 3.85 8.52
CA PRO A 377 5.24 5.29 8.79
C PRO A 377 6.55 6.08 8.84
N SER A 378 7.61 5.55 9.45
CA SER A 378 8.92 6.21 9.53
C SER A 378 9.76 6.09 8.25
N GLY A 379 9.33 5.28 7.28
CA GLY A 379 10.13 4.93 6.11
C GLY A 379 11.27 3.95 6.37
N LYS A 380 11.46 3.51 7.61
CA LYS A 380 12.64 2.71 8.02
C LYS A 380 12.44 1.21 7.95
N GLN A 381 11.25 0.75 7.64
CA GLN A 381 10.94 -0.67 7.45
C GLN A 381 10.08 -0.83 6.20
N ILE A 382 10.26 -1.95 5.50
CA ILE A 382 9.46 -2.29 4.33
C ILE A 382 9.06 -3.75 4.45
N ALA A 383 7.75 -4.01 4.53
CA ALA A 383 7.22 -5.36 4.46
C ALA A 383 6.94 -5.73 3.00
N PHE A 384 7.15 -6.98 2.64
CA PHE A 384 6.84 -7.47 1.29
C PHE A 384 6.56 -8.97 1.29
N GLY A 385 5.79 -9.43 0.30
CA GLY A 385 5.55 -10.83 0.06
C GLY A 385 6.63 -11.45 -0.82
N SER A 386 6.95 -12.73 -0.58
CA SER A 386 7.84 -13.52 -1.46
C SER A 386 7.56 -15.01 -1.34
N ASP A 387 7.56 -15.71 -2.47
CA ASP A 387 7.52 -17.15 -2.53
C ASP A 387 8.91 -17.81 -2.52
N TRP A 388 9.96 -17.01 -2.27
CA TRP A 388 11.35 -17.45 -2.24
C TRP A 388 11.78 -18.26 -3.45
N MET A 389 11.51 -17.75 -4.65
CA MET A 389 11.78 -18.39 -5.96
C MET A 389 11.01 -19.69 -6.18
N GLY A 390 9.74 -19.73 -5.78
CA GLY A 390 8.81 -20.83 -6.04
C GLY A 390 8.79 -21.88 -4.93
N SER A 391 8.99 -21.48 -3.67
CA SER A 391 8.80 -22.36 -2.52
C SER A 391 7.32 -22.72 -2.31
N ASP A 392 7.05 -23.53 -1.32
CA ASP A 392 5.73 -24.07 -0.97
C ASP A 392 4.82 -23.09 -0.20
N SER A 393 5.25 -21.83 -0.02
CA SER A 393 4.47 -20.77 0.60
C SER A 393 4.93 -19.39 0.18
N VAL A 394 4.00 -18.43 0.27
CA VAL A 394 4.27 -17.00 0.21
C VAL A 394 4.36 -16.47 1.63
N ASP A 395 5.49 -15.93 1.98
CA ASP A 395 5.76 -15.39 3.32
C ASP A 395 6.03 -13.90 3.28
N THR A 396 5.83 -13.26 4.44
CA THR A 396 6.21 -11.86 4.64
C THR A 396 7.65 -11.76 5.10
N TYR A 397 8.36 -10.84 4.49
CA TYR A 397 9.72 -10.43 4.85
C TYR A 397 9.73 -8.94 5.18
N VAL A 398 10.59 -8.53 6.09
CA VAL A 398 10.77 -7.12 6.46
C VAL A 398 12.22 -6.71 6.24
N VAL A 399 12.41 -5.73 5.34
CA VAL A 399 13.66 -4.99 5.18
C VAL A 399 13.79 -4.00 6.34
N ASP A 400 14.92 -4.00 7.02
CA ASP A 400 15.23 -3.05 8.09
C ASP A 400 16.29 -2.04 7.64
N LEU A 401 15.91 -0.78 7.59
CA LEU A 401 16.78 0.34 7.20
C LEU A 401 17.38 1.07 8.40
N ARG A 402 17.02 0.68 9.62
CA ARG A 402 17.63 1.26 10.83
C ARG A 402 19.09 0.82 10.94
N ARG A 403 19.94 1.71 11.40
CA ARG A 403 21.38 1.50 11.60
C ARG A 403 21.67 1.05 13.02
#